data_f0cdc636af9e29a1a0125a2773b56809
#
_entry.id   f0cdc636af9e29a1a0125a2773b56809
#
_cell.length_a   1.000
_cell.length_b   1.000
_cell.length_c   1.000
_cell.angle_alpha   90.00
_cell.angle_beta   90.00
_cell.angle_gamma   90.00
#
_symmetry.space_group_name_H-M   'P 1'
#
loop_
_entity.id
_entity.type
_entity.pdbx_description
1 polymer ?
#
loop_
_entity_poly.entity_id
_entity_poly.type
_entity_poly.pdbx_seq_one_letter_code
_entity_poly.pdbx_strand_id
1 'polypeptide(L)'
;MPEDVSSTRIDEATESLNTKKFYLLLLFVSIVGIIGALMMIVFFFLEDLFTALLWNDIPIESLTPVFNPWILVICILGGLIVGIIRWYFKGEIAIMAEDLLEFEKEGRFGLKRGIELFFRGLVSLVCGAPLGPEAPLTVSSGAVGTLVAEKARMPPPLVTLSSLSAFSGFFGAFLTSPFGGALILIEITLEKGRMTWKAILPSIVAATAG
;
A
#
# COMPACT_ATOMS: atom_id res chain seq x y z
N MET A 1 9.51 -21.88 18.81
CA MET A 1 8.70 -20.97 17.99
C MET A 1 8.71 -19.64 18.71
N PRO A 2 9.25 -18.57 18.16
CA PRO A 2 9.10 -17.27 18.79
C PRO A 2 7.63 -16.87 18.75
N GLU A 3 7.07 -16.56 19.91
CA GLU A 3 5.72 -16.00 20.04
C GLU A 3 5.62 -14.76 19.17
N ASP A 4 4.55 -14.67 18.39
CA ASP A 4 4.26 -13.53 17.53
C ASP A 4 3.96 -12.30 18.41
N VAL A 5 5.00 -11.51 18.59
CA VAL A 5 5.02 -10.35 19.50
C VAL A 5 4.13 -9.21 19.00
N SER A 6 3.74 -9.20 17.71
CA SER A 6 3.03 -8.07 17.11
C SER A 6 1.51 -8.13 17.31
N SER A 7 0.88 -9.26 17.07
CA SER A 7 -0.57 -9.43 17.20
C SER A 7 -1.02 -9.37 18.66
N THR A 8 -0.32 -10.06 19.56
CA THR A 8 -0.60 -10.03 21.00
C THR A 8 -0.49 -8.61 21.57
N ARG A 9 0.47 -7.81 21.11
CA ARG A 9 0.64 -6.42 21.54
C ARG A 9 -0.46 -5.48 21.06
N ILE A 10 -1.01 -5.69 19.85
CA ILE A 10 -2.13 -4.90 19.35
C ILE A 10 -3.39 -5.20 20.17
N ASP A 11 -3.62 -6.45 20.49
CA ASP A 11 -4.76 -6.90 21.31
C ASP A 11 -4.70 -6.33 22.71
N GLU A 12 -3.58 -6.44 23.39
CA GLU A 12 -3.37 -5.85 24.70
C GLU A 12 -3.55 -4.33 24.69
N ALA A 13 -3.01 -3.64 23.68
CA ALA A 13 -3.15 -2.20 23.53
C ALA A 13 -4.61 -1.77 23.30
N THR A 14 -5.36 -2.51 22.51
CA THR A 14 -6.79 -2.23 22.25
C THR A 14 -7.68 -2.63 23.43
N GLU A 15 -7.33 -3.68 24.15
CA GLU A 15 -8.07 -4.17 25.33
C GLU A 15 -7.97 -3.23 26.52
N SER A 16 -6.83 -2.58 26.67
CA SER A 16 -6.60 -1.59 27.75
C SER A 16 -7.33 -0.27 27.54
N LEU A 17 -7.92 -0.05 26.35
CA LEU A 17 -8.61 1.20 26.05
C LEU A 17 -10.03 1.25 26.68
N ASN A 18 -10.28 2.34 27.40
CA ASN A 18 -11.64 2.66 27.86
C ASN A 18 -12.54 2.91 26.61
N THR A 19 -13.84 2.65 26.74
CA THR A 19 -14.86 2.75 25.67
C THR A 19 -14.74 4.05 24.85
N LYS A 20 -14.53 5.21 25.48
CA LYS A 20 -14.34 6.49 24.76
C LYS A 20 -13.07 6.50 23.90
N LYS A 21 -11.96 5.96 24.40
CA LYS A 21 -10.71 5.89 23.65
C LYS A 21 -10.80 4.91 22.50
N PHE A 22 -11.57 3.84 22.64
CA PHE A 22 -11.82 2.88 21.58
C PHE A 22 -12.61 3.51 20.41
N TYR A 23 -13.67 4.30 20.67
CA TYR A 23 -14.38 5.03 19.62
C TYR A 23 -13.49 6.07 18.93
N LEU A 24 -12.60 6.73 19.67
CA LEU A 24 -11.64 7.66 19.11
C LEU A 24 -10.63 6.93 18.20
N LEU A 25 -10.22 5.72 18.57
CA LEU A 25 -9.39 4.86 17.74
C LEU A 25 -10.12 4.47 16.45
N LEU A 26 -11.40 4.06 16.52
CA LEU A 26 -12.20 3.75 15.33
C LEU A 26 -12.30 4.94 14.37
N LEU A 27 -12.53 6.13 14.89
CA LEU A 27 -12.54 7.36 14.09
C LEU A 27 -11.16 7.60 13.44
N PHE A 28 -10.09 7.42 14.18
CA PHE A 28 -8.73 7.57 13.68
C PHE A 28 -8.44 6.59 12.54
N VAL A 29 -8.72 5.30 12.70
CA VAL A 29 -8.47 4.29 11.66
C VAL A 29 -9.37 4.49 10.44
N SER A 30 -10.58 5.03 10.60
CA SER A 30 -11.44 5.43 9.48
C SER A 30 -10.77 6.53 8.64
N ILE A 31 -10.24 7.57 9.30
CA ILE A 31 -9.51 8.65 8.61
C ILE A 31 -8.27 8.09 7.89
N VAL A 32 -7.55 7.21 8.53
CA VAL A 32 -6.37 6.57 7.93
C VAL A 32 -6.75 5.67 6.76
N GLY A 33 -7.88 4.94 6.84
CA GLY A 33 -8.43 4.16 5.73
C GLY A 33 -8.76 5.03 4.53
N ILE A 34 -9.44 6.17 4.75
CA ILE A 34 -9.72 7.17 3.71
C ILE A 34 -8.43 7.68 3.05
N ILE A 35 -7.39 7.94 3.83
CA ILE A 35 -6.09 8.36 3.29
C ILE A 35 -5.48 7.28 2.41
N GLY A 36 -5.59 5.99 2.79
CA GLY A 36 -5.16 4.86 1.98
C GLY A 36 -5.90 4.79 0.63
N ALA A 37 -7.22 4.98 0.65
CA ALA A 37 -8.04 5.03 -0.56
C ALA A 37 -7.71 6.25 -1.44
N LEU A 38 -7.51 7.42 -0.84
CA LEU A 38 -7.10 8.63 -1.57
C LEU A 38 -5.75 8.43 -2.26
N MET A 39 -4.83 7.72 -1.63
CA MET A 39 -3.55 7.38 -2.27
C MET A 39 -3.73 6.55 -3.54
N MET A 40 -4.66 5.61 -3.53
CA MET A 40 -5.03 4.84 -4.73
C MET A 40 -5.59 5.75 -5.82
N ILE A 41 -6.51 6.64 -5.48
CA ILE A 41 -7.11 7.58 -6.44
C ILE A 41 -6.03 8.45 -7.08
N VAL A 42 -5.11 9.00 -6.27
CA VAL A 42 -3.99 9.80 -6.77
C VAL A 42 -3.08 8.97 -7.69
N PHE A 43 -2.79 7.74 -7.34
CA PHE A 43 -1.96 6.85 -8.15
C PHE A 43 -2.58 6.60 -9.53
N PHE A 44 -3.84 6.19 -9.59
CA PHE A 44 -4.53 5.93 -10.86
C PHE A 44 -4.75 7.21 -11.67
N PHE A 45 -5.03 8.33 -11.02
CA PHE A 45 -5.11 9.62 -11.72
C PHE A 45 -3.78 9.98 -12.40
N LEU A 46 -2.65 9.79 -11.71
CA LEU A 46 -1.33 10.01 -12.30
C LEU A 46 -1.02 9.00 -13.40
N GLU A 47 -1.36 7.74 -13.19
CA GLU A 47 -1.18 6.67 -14.17
C GLU A 47 -1.96 6.96 -15.45
N ASP A 48 -3.25 7.29 -15.36
CA ASP A 48 -4.09 7.66 -16.49
C ASP A 48 -3.53 8.90 -17.23
N LEU A 49 -3.14 9.93 -16.46
CA LEU A 49 -2.59 11.16 -17.02
C LEU A 49 -1.30 10.89 -17.81
N PHE A 50 -0.35 10.18 -17.24
CA PHE A 50 0.92 9.89 -17.92
C PHE A 50 0.77 8.88 -19.04
N THR A 51 -0.14 7.92 -18.91
CA THR A 51 -0.48 6.98 -19.99
C THR A 51 -1.09 7.73 -21.16
N ALA A 52 -2.03 8.65 -20.92
CA ALA A 52 -2.61 9.47 -21.97
C ALA A 52 -1.54 10.32 -22.68
N LEU A 53 -0.63 10.95 -21.93
CA LEU A 53 0.46 11.75 -22.51
C LEU A 53 1.44 10.93 -23.34
N LEU A 54 1.72 9.68 -22.95
CA LEU A 54 2.71 8.85 -23.65
C LEU A 54 2.12 8.06 -24.81
N TRP A 55 0.85 7.66 -24.74
CA TRP A 55 0.27 6.70 -25.66
C TRP A 55 -0.78 7.29 -26.61
N ASN A 56 -1.50 8.37 -26.25
CA ASN A 56 -2.57 8.93 -27.08
C ASN A 56 -2.06 9.80 -28.24
N ASP A 57 -0.95 10.52 -28.04
CA ASP A 57 -0.41 11.46 -29.05
C ASP A 57 0.55 10.78 -30.03
N ILE A 58 0.69 9.47 -29.95
CA ILE A 58 1.57 8.71 -30.83
C ILE A 58 0.85 8.37 -32.11
N PRO A 59 1.39 8.72 -33.31
CA PRO A 59 0.84 8.30 -34.58
C PRO A 59 1.10 6.81 -34.81
N ILE A 60 0.31 5.97 -34.12
CA ILE A 60 0.40 4.49 -34.22
C ILE A 60 0.10 4.03 -35.65
N GLU A 61 -0.70 4.80 -36.39
CA GLU A 61 -1.15 4.46 -37.76
C GLU A 61 -0.07 4.56 -38.85
N SER A 62 1.06 5.21 -38.60
CA SER A 62 2.08 5.46 -39.62
C SER A 62 3.19 4.42 -39.71
N LEU A 63 3.24 3.45 -38.82
CA LEU A 63 4.29 2.45 -38.76
C LEU A 63 3.70 1.05 -38.94
N THR A 64 4.43 0.19 -39.64
CA THR A 64 4.00 -1.16 -40.05
C THR A 64 3.33 -1.93 -38.87
N PRO A 65 2.25 -2.70 -39.12
CA PRO A 65 1.45 -3.37 -38.07
C PRO A 65 2.22 -4.40 -37.24
N VAL A 66 3.49 -4.67 -37.56
CA VAL A 66 4.30 -5.72 -36.92
C VAL A 66 5.32 -5.15 -35.93
N PHE A 67 5.76 -3.91 -36.08
CA PHE A 67 6.80 -3.34 -35.22
C PHE A 67 6.65 -1.82 -35.10
N ASN A 68 6.35 -1.35 -33.87
CA ASN A 68 6.31 0.06 -33.57
C ASN A 68 7.56 0.42 -32.73
N PRO A 69 8.56 1.14 -33.30
CA PRO A 69 9.78 1.48 -32.59
C PRO A 69 9.54 2.39 -31.37
N TRP A 70 8.41 3.11 -31.34
CA TRP A 70 8.04 3.97 -30.21
C TRP A 70 7.78 3.18 -28.94
N ILE A 71 7.09 2.04 -29.05
CA ILE A 71 6.87 1.13 -27.92
C ILE A 71 8.21 0.73 -27.29
N LEU A 72 9.19 0.39 -28.15
CA LEU A 72 10.54 0.02 -27.71
C LEU A 72 11.20 1.18 -26.93
N VAL A 73 11.09 2.40 -27.46
CA VAL A 73 11.67 3.60 -26.85
C VAL A 73 11.04 3.84 -25.48
N ILE A 74 9.70 3.78 -25.36
CA ILE A 74 9.00 3.95 -24.07
C ILE A 74 9.44 2.90 -23.06
N CYS A 75 9.48 1.62 -23.46
CA CYS A 75 9.89 0.54 -22.58
C CYS A 75 11.35 0.68 -22.11
N ILE A 76 12.26 1.07 -23.00
CA ILE A 76 13.69 1.28 -22.66
C ILE A 76 13.82 2.47 -21.69
N LEU A 77 13.19 3.61 -22.00
CA LEU A 77 13.23 4.78 -21.14
C LEU A 77 12.58 4.51 -19.78
N GLY A 78 11.44 3.81 -19.76
CA GLY A 78 10.78 3.38 -18.53
C GLY A 78 11.68 2.50 -17.66
N GLY A 79 12.29 1.50 -18.27
CA GLY A 79 13.24 0.63 -17.57
C GLY A 79 14.45 1.39 -17.02
N LEU A 80 14.98 2.37 -17.79
CA LEU A 80 16.07 3.23 -17.35
C LEU A 80 15.67 4.09 -16.14
N ILE A 81 14.51 4.72 -16.21
CA ILE A 81 13.98 5.56 -15.10
C ILE A 81 13.78 4.71 -13.84
N VAL A 82 13.16 3.54 -13.96
CA VAL A 82 12.99 2.60 -12.84
C VAL A 82 14.35 2.19 -12.26
N GLY A 83 15.33 1.92 -13.12
CA GLY A 83 16.71 1.63 -12.71
C GLY A 83 17.36 2.78 -11.94
N ILE A 84 17.19 4.03 -12.40
CA ILE A 84 17.68 5.24 -11.72
C ILE A 84 17.02 5.42 -10.36
N ILE A 85 15.69 5.27 -10.28
CA ILE A 85 14.97 5.35 -9.01
C ILE A 85 15.51 4.31 -8.03
N ARG A 86 15.67 3.07 -8.47
CA ARG A 86 16.23 1.99 -7.65
C ARG A 86 17.64 2.32 -7.15
N TRP A 87 18.50 2.82 -8.03
CA TRP A 87 19.87 3.20 -7.68
C TRP A 87 19.91 4.33 -6.65
N TYR A 88 19.05 5.35 -6.83
CA TYR A 88 18.97 6.49 -5.91
C TYR A 88 18.49 6.09 -4.52
N PHE A 89 17.43 5.28 -4.44
CA PHE A 89 16.87 4.84 -3.17
C PHE A 89 17.65 3.69 -2.54
N LYS A 90 18.57 3.06 -3.28
CA LYS A 90 19.28 1.82 -2.90
C LYS A 90 18.31 0.70 -2.55
N GLY A 91 17.14 0.68 -3.19
CA GLY A 91 16.07 -0.25 -2.92
C GLY A 91 16.38 -1.66 -3.43
N GLU A 92 15.94 -2.64 -2.69
CA GLU A 92 15.97 -4.04 -3.11
C GLU A 92 14.88 -4.32 -4.16
N ILE A 93 14.87 -5.53 -4.70
CA ILE A 93 13.82 -5.94 -5.64
C ILE A 93 12.48 -5.86 -4.91
N ALA A 94 11.46 -5.27 -5.57
CA ALA A 94 10.13 -5.16 -5.00
C ALA A 94 9.45 -6.54 -5.05
N ILE A 95 9.59 -7.32 -4.01
CA ILE A 95 8.86 -8.56 -3.80
C ILE A 95 7.90 -8.31 -2.64
N MET A 96 6.60 -8.32 -2.93
CA MET A 96 5.56 -8.04 -1.93
C MET A 96 5.71 -8.91 -0.68
N ALA A 97 6.10 -10.18 -0.87
CA ALA A 97 6.32 -11.10 0.24
C ALA A 97 7.48 -10.66 1.17
N GLU A 98 8.56 -10.10 0.62
CA GLU A 98 9.69 -9.61 1.41
C GLU A 98 9.33 -8.33 2.18
N ASP A 99 8.62 -7.40 1.53
CA ASP A 99 8.14 -6.17 2.17
C ASP A 99 7.15 -6.48 3.31
N LEU A 100 6.31 -7.54 3.15
CA LEU A 100 5.41 -8.01 4.21
C LEU A 100 6.16 -8.71 5.34
N LEU A 101 7.20 -9.49 5.04
CA LEU A 101 8.05 -10.11 6.07
C LEU A 101 8.84 -9.05 6.88
N GLU A 102 9.27 -7.97 6.24
CA GLU A 102 9.89 -6.84 6.92
C GLU A 102 8.87 -6.13 7.83
N PHE A 103 7.66 -5.89 7.31
CA PHE A 103 6.56 -5.35 8.11
C PHE A 103 6.24 -6.22 9.34
N GLU A 104 6.23 -7.54 9.20
CA GLU A 104 6.01 -8.45 10.34
C GLU A 104 7.07 -8.29 11.44
N LYS A 105 8.32 -8.05 11.05
CA LYS A 105 9.43 -7.86 12.01
C LYS A 105 9.41 -6.48 12.67
N GLU A 106 9.17 -5.44 11.88
CA GLU A 106 9.24 -4.05 12.34
C GLU A 106 7.90 -3.49 12.84
N GLY A 107 6.79 -4.07 12.43
CA GLY A 107 5.43 -3.59 12.70
C GLY A 107 5.07 -2.30 11.97
N ARG A 108 5.85 -1.92 10.94
CA ARG A 108 5.64 -0.68 10.19
C ARG A 108 6.24 -0.75 8.80
N PHE A 109 5.67 -0.02 7.85
CA PHE A 109 6.32 0.22 6.56
C PHE A 109 7.15 1.49 6.59
N GLY A 110 8.38 1.42 6.08
CA GLY A 110 9.25 2.58 5.98
C GLY A 110 8.77 3.59 4.93
N LEU A 111 8.69 4.89 5.30
CA LEU A 111 8.24 5.94 4.38
C LEU A 111 9.09 6.02 3.11
N LYS A 112 10.42 5.87 3.25
CA LYS A 112 11.35 5.89 2.12
C LYS A 112 11.05 4.77 1.13
N ARG A 113 10.75 3.58 1.64
CA ARG A 113 10.38 2.42 0.83
C ARG A 113 9.02 2.61 0.16
N GLY A 114 8.05 3.16 0.88
CA GLY A 114 6.73 3.48 0.31
C GLY A 114 6.83 4.47 -0.86
N ILE A 115 7.58 5.56 -0.70
CA ILE A 115 7.80 6.55 -1.78
C ILE A 115 8.50 5.91 -2.98
N GLU A 116 9.56 5.13 -2.74
CA GLU A 116 10.28 4.42 -3.79
C GLU A 116 9.34 3.54 -4.61
N LEU A 117 8.58 2.68 -3.93
CA LEU A 117 7.69 1.73 -4.61
C LEU A 117 6.54 2.42 -5.33
N PHE A 118 6.00 3.51 -4.78
CA PHE A 118 4.98 4.32 -5.44
C PHE A 118 5.45 4.81 -6.82
N PHE A 119 6.61 5.46 -6.88
CA PHE A 119 7.13 5.99 -8.15
C PHE A 119 7.62 4.90 -9.09
N ARG A 120 8.24 3.84 -8.58
CA ARG A 120 8.66 2.70 -9.41
C ARG A 120 7.45 1.99 -10.03
N GLY A 121 6.41 1.75 -9.25
CA GLY A 121 5.17 1.15 -9.73
C GLY A 121 4.50 2.02 -10.78
N LEU A 122 4.37 3.32 -10.51
CA LEU A 122 3.78 4.29 -11.43
C LEU A 122 4.51 4.30 -12.78
N VAL A 123 5.83 4.48 -12.77
CA VAL A 123 6.64 4.51 -14.01
C VAL A 123 6.56 3.17 -14.75
N SER A 124 6.60 2.05 -14.03
CA SER A 124 6.51 0.73 -14.66
C SER A 124 5.18 0.53 -15.39
N LEU A 125 4.06 0.87 -14.74
CA LEU A 125 2.71 0.72 -15.34
C LEU A 125 2.52 1.67 -16.52
N VAL A 126 2.85 2.93 -16.36
CA VAL A 126 2.77 3.95 -17.42
C VAL A 126 3.59 3.56 -18.66
N CYS A 127 4.73 2.91 -18.46
CA CYS A 127 5.58 2.44 -19.56
C CYS A 127 5.17 1.05 -20.11
N GLY A 128 4.02 0.52 -19.68
CA GLY A 128 3.41 -0.70 -20.25
C GLY A 128 3.93 -2.00 -19.65
N ALA A 129 4.53 -1.99 -18.46
CA ALA A 129 4.89 -3.22 -17.78
C ALA A 129 3.62 -3.97 -17.33
N PRO A 130 3.49 -5.28 -17.60
CA PRO A 130 2.32 -6.07 -17.21
C PRO A 130 2.40 -6.44 -15.71
N LEU A 131 2.38 -5.43 -14.85
CA LEU A 131 2.44 -5.56 -13.40
C LEU A 131 1.14 -5.00 -12.81
N GLY A 132 0.76 -5.50 -11.63
CA GLY A 132 -0.35 -4.92 -10.89
C GLY A 132 0.11 -3.76 -9.97
N PRO A 133 -0.78 -2.82 -9.66
CA PRO A 133 -0.50 -1.74 -8.72
C PRO A 133 -0.53 -2.20 -7.25
N GLU A 134 -0.90 -3.45 -6.98
CA GLU A 134 -1.19 -3.95 -5.63
C GLU A 134 0.04 -3.87 -4.73
N ALA A 135 1.20 -4.35 -5.20
CA ALA A 135 2.42 -4.36 -4.40
C ALA A 135 2.93 -2.94 -4.05
N PRO A 136 3.10 -2.01 -5.03
CA PRO A 136 3.54 -0.66 -4.72
C PRO A 136 2.53 0.10 -3.85
N LEU A 137 1.22 -0.07 -4.06
CA LEU A 137 0.21 0.64 -3.27
C LEU A 137 0.05 0.07 -1.86
N THR A 138 0.25 -1.24 -1.67
CA THR A 138 0.28 -1.87 -0.34
C THR A 138 1.31 -1.20 0.56
N VAL A 139 2.56 -1.17 0.11
CA VAL A 139 3.66 -0.62 0.92
C VAL A 139 3.53 0.89 1.06
N SER A 140 3.11 1.59 0.00
CA SER A 140 2.96 3.04 0.02
C SER A 140 1.83 3.50 0.94
N SER A 141 0.65 2.87 0.88
CA SER A 141 -0.47 3.20 1.77
C SER A 141 -0.14 2.87 3.23
N GLY A 142 0.44 1.69 3.49
CA GLY A 142 0.89 1.31 4.82
C GLY A 142 1.95 2.26 5.38
N ALA A 143 2.89 2.74 4.56
CA ALA A 143 3.90 3.72 4.96
C ALA A 143 3.28 5.08 5.34
N VAL A 144 2.22 5.50 4.64
CA VAL A 144 1.48 6.72 5.00
C VAL A 144 0.73 6.51 6.32
N GLY A 145 0.09 5.34 6.53
CA GLY A 145 -0.51 5.00 7.81
C GLY A 145 0.49 5.03 8.96
N THR A 146 1.69 4.49 8.75
CA THR A 146 2.81 4.59 9.70
C THR A 146 3.15 6.05 10.02
N LEU A 147 3.35 6.87 8.98
CA LEU A 147 3.70 8.29 9.13
C LEU A 147 2.66 9.08 9.92
N VAL A 148 1.37 8.85 9.67
CA VAL A 148 0.26 9.53 10.36
C VAL A 148 0.29 9.20 11.85
N ALA A 149 0.44 7.93 12.20
CA ALA A 149 0.48 7.50 13.60
C ALA A 149 1.75 7.96 14.34
N GLU A 150 2.90 7.93 13.68
CA GLU A 150 4.16 8.45 14.25
C GLU A 150 4.09 9.96 14.51
N LYS A 151 3.51 10.74 13.57
CA LYS A 151 3.25 12.17 13.80
C LYS A 151 2.26 12.43 14.92
N ALA A 152 1.28 11.54 15.10
CA ALA A 152 0.36 11.58 16.24
C ALA A 152 0.99 11.07 17.55
N ARG A 153 2.26 10.67 17.53
CA ARG A 153 3.00 10.12 18.68
C ARG A 153 2.30 8.94 19.33
N MET A 154 1.74 8.07 18.52
CA MET A 154 1.08 6.86 19.00
C MET A 154 2.08 5.80 19.46
N PRO A 155 1.70 4.94 20.42
CA PRO A 155 2.54 3.82 20.83
C PRO A 155 2.71 2.81 19.68
N PRO A 156 3.82 2.05 19.65
CA PRO A 156 4.16 1.14 18.55
C PRO A 156 3.03 0.21 18.10
N PRO A 157 2.22 -0.43 18.97
CA PRO A 157 1.11 -1.28 18.53
C PRO A 157 0.04 -0.52 17.74
N LEU A 158 -0.22 0.74 18.07
CA LEU A 158 -1.17 1.57 17.35
C LEU A 158 -0.59 2.13 16.04
N VAL A 159 0.73 2.25 15.93
CA VAL A 159 1.42 2.53 14.66
C VAL A 159 1.21 1.37 13.69
N THR A 160 1.41 0.14 14.14
CA THR A 160 1.15 -1.07 13.34
C THR A 160 -0.32 -1.13 12.89
N LEU A 161 -1.26 -0.90 13.81
CA LEU A 161 -2.68 -0.88 13.49
C LEU A 161 -3.03 0.21 12.46
N SER A 162 -2.44 1.39 12.58
CA SER A 162 -2.62 2.49 11.63
C SER A 162 -2.11 2.13 10.23
N SER A 163 -0.93 1.52 10.15
CA SER A 163 -0.35 1.05 8.90
C SER A 163 -1.26 0.02 8.21
N LEU A 164 -1.76 -0.95 8.97
CA LEU A 164 -2.71 -1.96 8.50
C LEU A 164 -4.06 -1.34 8.09
N SER A 165 -4.51 -0.30 8.79
CA SER A 165 -5.76 0.40 8.46
C SER A 165 -5.67 1.17 7.13
N ALA A 166 -4.55 1.85 6.86
CA ALA A 166 -4.31 2.50 5.57
C ALA A 166 -4.30 1.48 4.41
N PHE A 167 -3.62 0.36 4.61
CA PHE A 167 -3.60 -0.76 3.70
C PHE A 167 -5.01 -1.36 3.47
N SER A 168 -5.79 -1.58 4.53
CA SER A 168 -7.17 -2.08 4.41
C SER A 168 -8.08 -1.11 3.67
N GLY A 169 -7.94 0.21 3.90
CA GLY A 169 -8.68 1.24 3.19
C GLY A 169 -8.34 1.24 1.70
N PHE A 170 -7.06 1.15 1.35
CA PHE A 170 -6.64 0.97 -0.04
C PHE A 170 -7.31 -0.25 -0.69
N PHE A 171 -7.22 -1.43 -0.08
CA PHE A 171 -7.83 -2.64 -0.64
C PHE A 171 -9.35 -2.61 -0.65
N GLY A 172 -9.97 -1.98 0.33
CA GLY A 172 -11.43 -1.75 0.36
C GLY A 172 -11.89 -0.99 -0.87
N ALA A 173 -11.21 0.11 -1.19
CA ALA A 173 -11.46 0.91 -2.38
C ALA A 173 -11.10 0.15 -3.67
N PHE A 174 -9.93 -0.48 -3.73
CA PHE A 174 -9.43 -1.20 -4.92
C PHE A 174 -10.32 -2.37 -5.32
N LEU A 175 -10.76 -3.18 -4.37
CA LEU A 175 -11.65 -4.31 -4.60
C LEU A 175 -13.13 -3.91 -4.64
N THR A 176 -13.44 -2.62 -4.43
CA THR A 176 -14.82 -2.13 -4.28
C THR A 176 -15.63 -2.95 -3.28
N SER A 177 -14.96 -3.49 -2.28
CA SER A 177 -15.54 -4.38 -1.28
C SER A 177 -14.90 -4.16 0.09
N PRO A 178 -15.67 -3.71 1.08
CA PRO A 178 -15.17 -3.52 2.44
C PRO A 178 -14.70 -4.84 3.08
N PHE A 179 -15.34 -5.95 2.72
CA PHE A 179 -14.94 -7.27 3.20
C PHE A 179 -13.66 -7.76 2.51
N GLY A 180 -13.46 -7.42 1.23
CA GLY A 180 -12.25 -7.80 0.48
C GLY A 180 -10.99 -7.23 1.12
N GLY A 181 -10.97 -5.95 1.44
CA GLY A 181 -9.85 -5.30 2.12
C GLY A 181 -9.55 -5.87 3.50
N ALA A 182 -10.61 -6.15 4.27
CA ALA A 182 -10.48 -6.76 5.59
C ALA A 182 -10.03 -8.23 5.54
N LEU A 183 -10.52 -9.02 4.56
CA LEU A 183 -10.16 -10.43 4.41
C LEU A 183 -8.70 -10.61 4.00
N ILE A 184 -8.18 -9.79 3.08
CA ILE A 184 -6.76 -9.81 2.72
C ILE A 184 -5.89 -9.53 3.95
N LEU A 185 -6.28 -8.56 4.76
CA LEU A 185 -5.58 -8.28 6.00
C LEU A 185 -5.60 -9.47 6.96
N ILE A 186 -6.77 -10.09 7.12
CA ILE A 186 -6.96 -11.26 7.97
C ILE A 186 -6.07 -12.41 7.47
N GLU A 187 -6.04 -12.66 6.17
CA GLU A 187 -5.22 -13.72 5.56
C GLU A 187 -3.73 -13.49 5.81
N ILE A 188 -3.23 -12.28 5.56
CA ILE A 188 -1.83 -11.91 5.79
C ILE A 188 -1.44 -12.03 7.27
N THR A 189 -2.38 -11.77 8.19
CA THR A 189 -2.11 -11.80 9.63
C THR A 189 -2.47 -13.13 10.30
N LEU A 190 -3.40 -13.91 9.74
CA LEU A 190 -3.82 -15.21 10.30
C LEU A 190 -2.82 -16.35 10.04
N GLU A 191 -1.95 -16.25 9.06
CA GLU A 191 -0.98 -17.30 8.75
C GLU A 191 -0.05 -17.62 9.93
N LYS A 192 0.00 -16.75 10.95
CA LYS A 192 0.90 -16.87 12.10
C LYS A 192 0.30 -16.70 13.51
N GLY A 193 -0.98 -16.47 13.68
CA GLY A 193 -1.48 -16.34 15.04
C GLY A 193 -2.87 -15.70 15.19
N ARG A 194 -3.47 -15.92 16.33
CA ARG A 194 -4.82 -15.51 16.69
C ARG A 194 -4.96 -13.98 16.69
N MET A 195 -5.46 -13.42 15.62
CA MET A 195 -5.93 -12.03 15.64
C MET A 195 -7.29 -11.98 16.34
N THR A 196 -7.40 -11.20 17.40
CA THR A 196 -8.69 -11.04 18.09
C THR A 196 -9.61 -10.11 17.31
N TRP A 197 -10.92 -10.23 17.54
CA TRP A 197 -11.95 -9.37 16.97
C TRP A 197 -11.66 -7.87 17.15
N LYS A 198 -10.92 -7.49 18.18
CA LYS A 198 -10.57 -6.12 18.50
C LYS A 198 -9.57 -5.48 17.53
N ALA A 199 -8.75 -6.29 16.87
CA ALA A 199 -7.86 -5.81 15.81
C ALA A 199 -8.53 -5.89 14.42
N ILE A 200 -9.41 -6.86 14.21
CA ILE A 200 -10.17 -7.04 12.95
C ILE A 200 -11.17 -5.89 12.74
N LEU A 201 -11.90 -5.50 13.80
CA LEU A 201 -12.92 -4.48 13.70
C LEU A 201 -12.39 -3.12 13.19
N PRO A 202 -11.29 -2.56 13.70
CA PRO A 202 -10.70 -1.36 13.14
C PRO A 202 -10.34 -1.48 11.65
N SER A 203 -9.86 -2.63 11.21
CA SER A 203 -9.50 -2.86 9.81
C SER A 203 -10.72 -2.93 8.89
N ILE A 204 -11.82 -3.57 9.35
CA ILE A 204 -13.09 -3.55 8.63
C ILE A 204 -13.62 -2.11 8.53
N VAL A 205 -13.58 -1.36 9.62
CA VAL A 205 -14.03 0.04 9.64
C VAL A 205 -13.17 0.90 8.69
N ALA A 206 -11.86 0.69 8.66
CA ALA A 206 -10.97 1.39 7.73
C ALA A 206 -11.26 1.02 6.27
N ALA A 207 -11.50 -0.27 5.96
CA ALA A 207 -11.85 -0.74 4.63
C ALA A 207 -13.23 -0.27 4.16
N THR A 208 -14.17 -0.04 5.07
CA THR A 208 -15.51 0.51 4.75
C THR A 208 -15.49 2.02 4.57
N ALA A 209 -14.52 2.71 5.16
CA ALA A 209 -14.38 4.16 5.08
C ALA A 209 -13.63 4.60 3.80
N GLY A 210 -12.69 3.76 3.31
CA GLY A 210 -11.96 3.96 2.06
C GLY A 210 -12.76 3.56 0.86
#